data_b6dc50012a113c7a6b063d9ce1c7252a
#
_entry.id   b6dc50012a113c7a6b063d9ce1c7252a
#
_cell.length_a   1.000
_cell.length_b   1.000
_cell.length_c   1.000
_cell.angle_alpha   90.00
_cell.angle_beta   90.00
_cell.angle_gamma   90.00
#
_symmetry.space_group_name_H-M   'P 1'
#
loop_
_entity.id
_entity.type
_entity.pdbx_description
1 polymer ?
#
loop_
_entity_poly.entity_id
_entity_poly.type
_entity_poly.pdbx_seq_one_letter_code
_entity_poly.pdbx_strand_id
1 'polypeptide(L)'
;MNWDQVVQKVTPYIVKIETPTGYGTGFLSFYNTDKSWCGIATAAHVVSDADEWQKPIKIRQQGSDSVLFLQPDERVIYINWNTDSAVILFRKGNLQLPEVPIALFPVGASLGIGVEVGWLGFPAIESYTLCFFSGIISARQDFRKAYLIDGVAINGVIGGHVLHLTETEGVQIIGSVSQYRANRATGEALPGLLIAQDVSHFHDVFNHVRSIDEANKKKRELEDAQKKTEACQPVVQHNAESSVG
;
A
#
# COMPACT_ATOMS: atom_id res chain seq x y z
N MET A 1 -22.04 1.21 12.93
CA MET A 1 -20.66 1.10 13.41
C MET A 1 -20.21 2.48 13.86
N ASN A 2 -19.47 2.61 14.96
CA ASN A 2 -18.88 3.88 15.42
C ASN A 2 -17.34 3.84 15.27
N TRP A 3 -16.66 4.98 15.51
CA TRP A 3 -15.23 5.08 15.34
C TRP A 3 -14.41 4.13 16.23
N ASP A 4 -14.87 3.85 17.46
CA ASP A 4 -14.21 2.87 18.33
C ASP A 4 -14.17 1.47 17.70
N GLN A 5 -15.30 1.01 17.18
CA GLN A 5 -15.39 -0.26 16.46
C GLN A 5 -14.55 -0.28 15.17
N VAL A 6 -14.49 0.85 14.45
CA VAL A 6 -13.66 1.01 13.26
C VAL A 6 -12.20 0.88 13.63
N VAL A 7 -11.73 1.60 14.64
CA VAL A 7 -10.32 1.57 15.11
C VAL A 7 -9.91 0.15 15.47
N GLN A 8 -10.73 -0.57 16.26
CA GLN A 8 -10.46 -1.97 16.60
C GLN A 8 -10.34 -2.85 15.36
N LYS A 9 -11.24 -2.67 14.38
CA LYS A 9 -11.26 -3.45 13.14
C LYS A 9 -10.05 -3.17 12.24
N VAL A 10 -9.59 -1.91 12.14
CA VAL A 10 -8.57 -1.51 11.18
C VAL A 10 -7.13 -1.57 11.74
N THR A 11 -6.97 -1.59 13.05
CA THR A 11 -5.66 -1.65 13.72
C THR A 11 -4.74 -2.76 13.17
N PRO A 12 -5.19 -4.00 12.92
CA PRO A 12 -4.31 -5.06 12.40
C PRO A 12 -3.74 -4.82 10.99
N TYR A 13 -4.28 -3.87 10.25
CA TYR A 13 -3.82 -3.51 8.90
C TYR A 13 -2.70 -2.47 8.92
N ILE A 14 -2.43 -1.86 10.09
CA ILE A 14 -1.53 -0.72 10.21
C ILE A 14 -0.12 -1.21 10.53
N VAL A 15 0.84 -0.60 9.87
CA VAL A 15 2.25 -0.80 10.13
C VAL A 15 2.96 0.52 10.38
N LYS A 16 3.99 0.49 11.21
CA LYS A 16 4.99 1.53 11.31
C LYS A 16 6.11 1.20 10.32
N ILE A 17 6.45 2.17 9.49
CA ILE A 17 7.56 2.07 8.53
C ILE A 17 8.71 2.89 9.09
N GLU A 18 9.84 2.24 9.35
CA GLU A 18 11.05 2.89 9.86
C GLU A 18 12.16 2.77 8.81
N THR A 19 12.81 3.88 8.49
CA THR A 19 13.96 3.99 7.60
C THR A 19 15.13 4.59 8.37
N PRO A 20 16.37 4.55 7.87
CA PRO A 20 17.51 5.19 8.54
C PRO A 20 17.37 6.69 8.76
N THR A 21 16.50 7.37 8.00
CA THR A 21 16.32 8.82 8.05
C THR A 21 15.03 9.27 8.74
N GLY A 22 14.13 8.34 9.05
CA GLY A 22 12.87 8.70 9.70
C GLY A 22 11.87 7.55 9.79
N TYR A 23 10.62 7.89 10.02
CA TYR A 23 9.55 6.91 10.04
C TYR A 23 8.22 7.53 9.60
N GLY A 24 7.29 6.67 9.24
CA GLY A 24 5.92 7.02 8.93
C GLY A 24 4.96 5.87 9.21
N THR A 25 3.74 6.07 8.83
CA THR A 25 2.67 5.07 8.92
C THR A 25 2.42 4.46 7.55
N GLY A 26 2.09 3.18 7.53
CA GLY A 26 1.60 2.48 6.34
C GLY A 26 0.44 1.58 6.68
N PHE A 27 -0.22 1.05 5.66
CA PHE A 27 -1.33 0.14 5.83
C PHE A 27 -1.39 -0.89 4.70
N LEU A 28 -1.94 -2.07 5.00
CA LEU A 28 -2.17 -3.10 4.01
C LEU A 28 -3.21 -2.63 2.99
N SER A 29 -2.79 -2.45 1.74
CA SER A 29 -3.62 -1.99 0.64
C SER A 29 -4.17 -3.14 -0.20
N PHE A 30 -3.33 -4.12 -0.53
CA PHE A 30 -3.74 -5.29 -1.34
C PHE A 30 -2.77 -6.47 -1.19
N TYR A 31 -3.16 -7.59 -1.75
CA TYR A 31 -2.30 -8.74 -2.05
C TYR A 31 -2.25 -8.95 -3.56
N ASN A 32 -1.17 -9.58 -4.04
CA ASN A 32 -1.17 -10.14 -5.38
C ASN A 32 -2.11 -11.36 -5.46
N THR A 33 -2.30 -11.92 -6.66
CA THR A 33 -3.34 -12.94 -6.92
C THR A 33 -3.21 -14.20 -6.06
N ASP A 34 -1.99 -14.67 -5.79
CA ASP A 34 -1.73 -15.87 -4.97
C ASP A 34 -1.46 -15.54 -3.49
N LYS A 35 -1.57 -14.28 -3.11
CA LYS A 35 -1.28 -13.74 -1.77
C LYS A 35 0.14 -14.00 -1.25
N SER A 36 1.07 -14.28 -2.14
CA SER A 36 2.49 -14.44 -1.79
C SER A 36 3.18 -13.10 -1.52
N TRP A 37 2.65 -12.02 -2.10
CA TRP A 37 3.12 -10.65 -1.92
C TRP A 37 2.02 -9.76 -1.36
N CYS A 38 2.40 -8.85 -0.47
CA CYS A 38 1.52 -7.83 0.08
C CYS A 38 2.01 -6.43 -0.32
N GLY A 39 1.06 -5.53 -0.58
CA GLY A 39 1.30 -4.12 -0.84
C GLY A 39 0.98 -3.27 0.38
N ILE A 40 1.99 -2.62 0.95
CA ILE A 40 1.82 -1.62 2.02
C ILE A 40 1.84 -0.24 1.39
N ALA A 41 0.71 0.46 1.49
CA ALA A 41 0.58 1.83 1.03
C ALA A 41 1.07 2.82 2.09
N THR A 42 1.68 3.92 1.64
CA THR A 42 2.22 5.01 2.46
C THR A 42 2.42 6.28 1.62
N ALA A 43 2.99 7.33 2.20
CA ALA A 43 3.43 8.51 1.44
C ALA A 43 4.81 8.28 0.80
N ALA A 44 5.04 8.88 -0.36
CA ALA A 44 6.29 8.70 -1.13
C ALA A 44 7.52 9.13 -0.33
N HIS A 45 7.48 10.30 0.31
CA HIS A 45 8.63 10.84 1.05
C HIS A 45 8.99 10.03 2.32
N VAL A 46 8.11 9.13 2.80
CA VAL A 46 8.43 8.21 3.90
C VAL A 46 9.47 7.17 3.48
N VAL A 47 9.46 6.74 2.22
CA VAL A 47 10.27 5.62 1.72
C VAL A 47 11.27 5.99 0.63
N SER A 48 11.16 7.19 0.05
CA SER A 48 11.96 7.61 -1.11
C SER A 48 13.47 7.61 -0.85
N ASP A 49 13.91 8.09 0.31
CA ASP A 49 15.33 8.06 0.67
C ASP A 49 15.87 6.63 0.79
N ALA A 50 15.07 5.72 1.37
CA ALA A 50 15.45 4.32 1.46
C ALA A 50 15.43 3.61 0.11
N ASP A 51 14.60 4.05 -0.83
CA ASP A 51 14.56 3.53 -2.20
C ASP A 51 15.77 4.05 -3.02
N GLU A 52 15.96 5.37 -3.04
CA GLU A 52 17.05 6.02 -3.79
C GLU A 52 18.44 5.53 -3.37
N TRP A 53 18.67 5.43 -2.07
CA TRP A 53 19.96 5.04 -1.50
C TRP A 53 20.08 3.56 -1.15
N GLN A 54 19.14 2.74 -1.61
CA GLN A 54 19.13 1.29 -1.39
C GLN A 54 19.34 0.91 0.09
N LYS A 55 18.65 1.63 0.98
CA LYS A 55 18.73 1.43 2.43
C LYS A 55 17.66 0.45 2.90
N PRO A 56 17.89 -0.29 4.01
CA PRO A 56 16.88 -1.19 4.55
C PRO A 56 15.66 -0.43 5.08
N ILE A 57 14.51 -1.09 5.02
CA ILE A 57 13.25 -0.63 5.62
C ILE A 57 12.83 -1.64 6.69
N LYS A 58 12.41 -1.14 7.84
CA LYS A 58 11.85 -1.96 8.90
C LYS A 58 10.34 -1.73 8.97
N ILE A 59 9.59 -2.81 8.90
CA ILE A 59 8.13 -2.83 9.02
C ILE A 59 7.76 -3.46 10.36
N ARG A 60 7.03 -2.71 11.17
CA ARG A 60 6.47 -3.19 12.45
C ARG A 60 4.94 -3.17 12.36
N GLN A 61 4.31 -4.32 12.51
CA GLN A 61 2.86 -4.42 12.50
C GLN A 61 2.28 -3.98 13.86
N GLN A 62 1.22 -3.18 13.82
CA GLN A 62 0.50 -2.75 15.01
C GLN A 62 -0.30 -3.91 15.61
N GLY A 63 -0.30 -4.01 16.96
CA GLY A 63 -1.00 -5.06 17.68
C GLY A 63 -0.32 -6.44 17.63
N SER A 64 0.92 -6.49 17.11
CA SER A 64 1.74 -7.70 17.03
C SER A 64 3.20 -7.36 17.35
N ASP A 65 3.94 -8.30 17.90
CA ASP A 65 5.40 -8.18 18.08
C ASP A 65 6.17 -8.45 16.77
N SER A 66 5.45 -8.68 15.68
CA SER A 66 6.04 -9.00 14.39
C SER A 66 6.78 -7.79 13.80
N VAL A 67 8.05 -8.01 13.49
CA VAL A 67 8.93 -7.05 12.84
C VAL A 67 9.58 -7.71 11.64
N LEU A 68 9.59 -7.03 10.52
CA LEU A 68 10.24 -7.46 9.29
C LEU A 68 11.26 -6.42 8.85
N PHE A 69 12.48 -6.85 8.54
CA PHE A 69 13.51 -6.04 7.91
C PHE A 69 13.55 -6.40 6.43
N LEU A 70 13.39 -5.40 5.58
CA LEU A 70 13.42 -5.55 4.12
C LEU A 70 14.70 -4.95 3.57
N GLN A 71 15.53 -5.79 2.97
CA GLN A 71 16.64 -5.34 2.16
C GLN A 71 16.14 -4.80 0.80
N PRO A 72 16.94 -4.05 0.05
CA PRO A 72 16.52 -3.50 -1.25
C PRO A 72 16.06 -4.56 -2.26
N ASP A 73 16.69 -5.72 -2.27
CA ASP A 73 16.39 -6.86 -3.17
C ASP A 73 15.16 -7.69 -2.73
N GLU A 74 14.62 -7.44 -1.53
CA GLU A 74 13.44 -8.13 -0.99
C GLU A 74 12.13 -7.38 -1.23
N ARG A 75 12.20 -6.19 -1.86
CA ARG A 75 11.05 -5.30 -2.06
C ARG A 75 11.05 -4.63 -3.42
N VAL A 76 9.87 -4.21 -3.86
CA VAL A 76 9.68 -3.27 -4.97
C VAL A 76 8.88 -2.09 -4.43
N ILE A 77 9.30 -0.86 -4.72
CA ILE A 77 8.60 0.35 -4.29
C ILE A 77 8.06 1.07 -5.52
N TYR A 78 6.74 1.24 -5.58
CA TYR A 78 6.05 2.03 -6.59
C TYR A 78 5.80 3.43 -6.04
N ILE A 79 6.48 4.44 -6.59
CA ILE A 79 6.40 5.84 -6.14
C ILE A 79 5.67 6.68 -7.17
N ASN A 80 4.73 7.51 -6.71
CA ASN A 80 4.14 8.59 -7.49
C ASN A 80 4.41 9.93 -6.80
N TRP A 81 5.36 10.67 -7.33
CA TRP A 81 5.77 11.97 -6.80
C TRP A 81 4.70 13.05 -6.94
N ASN A 82 3.83 12.96 -7.95
CA ASN A 82 2.77 13.95 -8.18
C ASN A 82 1.71 13.91 -7.08
N THR A 83 1.50 12.73 -6.50
CA THR A 83 0.51 12.51 -5.44
C THR A 83 1.15 12.17 -4.10
N ASP A 84 2.48 12.25 -3.98
CA ASP A 84 3.21 11.86 -2.77
C ASP A 84 2.71 10.52 -2.19
N SER A 85 2.52 9.54 -3.07
CA SER A 85 2.00 8.22 -2.69
C SER A 85 2.99 7.13 -3.07
N ALA A 86 3.10 6.10 -2.25
CA ALA A 86 3.94 4.94 -2.51
C ALA A 86 3.27 3.64 -2.08
N VAL A 87 3.68 2.55 -2.73
CA VAL A 87 3.36 1.18 -2.30
C VAL A 87 4.65 0.38 -2.23
N ILE A 88 4.92 -0.21 -1.07
CA ILE A 88 5.99 -1.17 -0.87
C ILE A 88 5.40 -2.56 -1.11
N LEU A 89 5.87 -3.27 -2.13
CA LEU A 89 5.48 -4.64 -2.45
C LEU A 89 6.57 -5.59 -1.98
N PHE A 90 6.22 -6.57 -1.15
CA PHE A 90 7.16 -7.53 -0.58
C PHE A 90 6.44 -8.80 -0.09
N ARG A 91 7.19 -9.84 0.24
CA ARG A 91 6.65 -11.06 0.86
C ARG A 91 6.34 -10.81 2.33
N LYS A 92 5.10 -11.06 2.77
CA LYS A 92 4.65 -10.70 4.13
C LYS A 92 5.45 -11.34 5.27
N GLY A 93 6.23 -12.38 4.99
CA GLY A 93 7.08 -13.05 5.98
C GLY A 93 6.31 -13.48 7.22
N ASN A 94 6.77 -13.05 8.40
CA ASN A 94 6.17 -13.32 9.70
C ASN A 94 5.07 -12.31 10.12
N LEU A 95 4.75 -11.33 9.29
CA LEU A 95 3.68 -10.38 9.59
C LEU A 95 2.31 -11.09 9.61
N GLN A 96 1.52 -10.79 10.62
CA GLN A 96 0.18 -11.35 10.83
C GLN A 96 -0.91 -10.46 10.23
N LEU A 97 -0.67 -9.94 9.01
CA LEU A 97 -1.60 -9.08 8.31
C LEU A 97 -2.90 -9.84 7.97
N PRO A 98 -4.07 -9.18 8.06
CA PRO A 98 -5.36 -9.80 7.71
C PRO A 98 -5.38 -10.31 6.27
N GLU A 99 -6.09 -11.40 6.04
CA GLU A 99 -6.17 -12.06 4.72
C GLU A 99 -6.95 -11.27 3.67
N VAL A 100 -7.87 -10.40 4.10
CA VAL A 100 -8.70 -9.58 3.23
C VAL A 100 -8.40 -8.11 3.53
N PRO A 101 -7.83 -7.34 2.59
CA PRO A 101 -7.61 -5.92 2.76
C PRO A 101 -8.91 -5.14 2.96
N ILE A 102 -8.82 -3.96 3.58
CA ILE A 102 -9.94 -3.03 3.63
C ILE A 102 -10.19 -2.50 2.22
N ALA A 103 -11.47 -2.40 1.83
CA ALA A 103 -11.84 -1.90 0.52
C ALA A 103 -11.32 -0.48 0.29
N LEU A 104 -10.68 -0.26 -0.85
CA LEU A 104 -10.37 1.08 -1.34
C LEU A 104 -11.65 1.73 -1.88
N PHE A 105 -11.78 3.03 -1.71
CA PHE A 105 -12.87 3.79 -2.29
C PHE A 105 -12.88 3.64 -3.82
N PRO A 106 -14.04 3.58 -4.48
CA PRO A 106 -14.11 3.29 -5.91
C PRO A 106 -13.34 4.29 -6.77
N VAL A 107 -12.74 3.79 -7.86
CA VAL A 107 -12.02 4.62 -8.84
C VAL A 107 -12.96 5.66 -9.45
N GLY A 108 -12.51 6.91 -9.50
CA GLY A 108 -13.27 8.01 -10.07
C GLY A 108 -14.39 8.57 -9.17
N ALA A 109 -14.66 7.92 -8.03
CA ALA A 109 -15.57 8.47 -7.02
C ALA A 109 -14.83 9.45 -6.10
N SER A 110 -15.56 10.40 -5.54
CA SER A 110 -15.04 11.33 -4.54
C SER A 110 -16.11 11.64 -3.49
N LEU A 111 -15.67 11.89 -2.26
CA LEU A 111 -16.53 12.34 -1.18
C LEU A 111 -16.75 13.84 -1.27
N GLY A 112 -17.94 14.27 -0.85
CA GLY A 112 -18.33 15.68 -0.79
C GLY A 112 -17.71 16.43 0.40
N ILE A 113 -17.78 17.76 0.33
CA ILE A 113 -17.43 18.66 1.44
C ILE A 113 -18.41 18.42 2.59
N GLY A 114 -17.92 18.49 3.83
CA GLY A 114 -18.70 18.26 5.05
C GLY A 114 -18.79 16.82 5.50
N VAL A 115 -18.23 15.86 4.73
CA VAL A 115 -18.18 14.45 5.12
C VAL A 115 -17.14 14.25 6.19
N GLU A 116 -17.50 13.55 7.27
CA GLU A 116 -16.59 13.15 8.33
C GLU A 116 -15.69 11.99 7.88
N VAL A 117 -14.41 12.06 8.26
CA VAL A 117 -13.39 11.06 7.98
C VAL A 117 -12.49 10.87 9.20
N GLY A 118 -11.85 9.70 9.32
CA GLY A 118 -10.89 9.41 10.37
C GLY A 118 -9.60 8.84 9.83
N TRP A 119 -8.51 8.98 10.56
CA TRP A 119 -7.22 8.39 10.19
C TRP A 119 -6.43 7.96 11.42
N LEU A 120 -5.50 7.04 11.19
CA LEU A 120 -4.63 6.51 12.23
C LEU A 120 -3.17 6.62 11.84
N GLY A 121 -2.30 6.78 12.84
CA GLY A 121 -0.86 6.81 12.62
C GLY A 121 -0.08 6.96 13.93
N PHE A 122 1.25 7.00 13.80
CA PHE A 122 2.20 7.08 14.91
C PHE A 122 2.78 8.50 15.00
N PRO A 123 2.15 9.42 15.73
CA PRO A 123 2.62 10.81 15.81
C PRO A 123 4.02 10.89 16.46
N ALA A 124 4.85 11.84 16.00
CA ALA A 124 6.23 11.97 16.47
C ALA A 124 6.36 12.24 17.96
N ILE A 125 5.36 12.87 18.56
CA ILE A 125 5.28 13.13 19.99
C ILE A 125 5.03 11.86 20.82
N GLU A 126 4.47 10.80 20.20
CA GLU A 126 4.14 9.50 20.79
C GLU A 126 4.44 8.37 19.81
N SER A 127 5.69 8.26 19.41
CA SER A 127 6.11 7.46 18.26
C SER A 127 5.85 5.94 18.36
N TYR A 128 5.54 5.44 19.55
CA TYR A 128 5.19 4.05 19.80
C TYR A 128 3.69 3.81 20.01
N THR A 129 2.91 4.88 20.07
CA THR A 129 1.47 4.82 20.30
C THR A 129 0.72 5.08 19.00
N LEU A 130 -0.14 4.14 18.63
CA LEU A 130 -1.07 4.37 17.52
C LEU A 130 -2.16 5.33 17.99
N CYS A 131 -2.30 6.46 17.30
CA CYS A 131 -3.31 7.47 17.59
C CYS A 131 -4.37 7.51 16.50
N PHE A 132 -5.62 7.73 16.91
CA PHE A 132 -6.74 8.00 16.02
C PHE A 132 -7.03 9.49 15.99
N PHE A 133 -7.33 9.99 14.81
CA PHE A 133 -7.73 11.37 14.53
C PHE A 133 -8.98 11.37 13.66
N SER A 134 -9.81 12.40 13.77
CA SER A 134 -10.94 12.61 12.88
C SER A 134 -11.06 14.07 12.46
N GLY A 135 -11.77 14.30 11.38
CA GLY A 135 -12.01 15.62 10.84
C GLY A 135 -13.03 15.60 9.71
N ILE A 136 -13.20 16.75 9.06
CA ILE A 136 -14.20 16.96 8.03
C ILE A 136 -13.52 17.35 6.73
N ILE A 137 -13.99 16.81 5.60
CA ILE A 137 -13.53 17.22 4.27
C ILE A 137 -13.94 18.67 4.03
N SER A 138 -12.97 19.55 3.93
CA SER A 138 -13.15 20.98 3.66
C SER A 138 -13.17 21.32 2.17
N ALA A 139 -12.41 20.52 1.37
CA ALA A 139 -12.39 20.69 -0.08
C ALA A 139 -11.88 19.43 -0.80
N ARG A 140 -12.25 19.30 -2.08
CA ARG A 140 -11.64 18.37 -3.03
C ARG A 140 -10.75 19.16 -4.00
N GLN A 141 -9.55 18.68 -4.24
CA GLN A 141 -8.59 19.23 -5.21
C GLN A 141 -8.39 18.22 -6.36
N ASP A 142 -9.28 18.23 -7.35
CA ASP A 142 -9.32 17.21 -8.41
C ASP A 142 -8.03 17.14 -9.21
N PHE A 143 -7.41 18.28 -9.51
CA PHE A 143 -6.14 18.33 -10.25
C PHE A 143 -4.96 17.71 -9.49
N ARG A 144 -5.07 17.59 -8.15
CA ARG A 144 -4.08 16.93 -7.28
C ARG A 144 -4.53 15.56 -6.82
N LYS A 145 -5.74 15.14 -7.16
CA LYS A 145 -6.37 13.92 -6.63
C LYS A 145 -6.30 13.86 -5.09
N ALA A 146 -6.64 14.97 -4.44
CA ALA A 146 -6.45 15.12 -3.00
C ALA A 146 -7.67 15.73 -2.30
N TYR A 147 -7.81 15.38 -1.03
CA TYR A 147 -8.74 16.00 -0.10
C TYR A 147 -8.01 16.98 0.80
N LEU A 148 -8.63 18.13 1.05
CA LEU A 148 -8.26 19.04 2.10
C LEU A 148 -9.17 18.76 3.29
N ILE A 149 -8.61 18.43 4.43
CA ILE A 149 -9.36 17.97 5.60
C ILE A 149 -9.08 18.92 6.76
N ASP A 150 -10.14 19.39 7.42
CA ASP A 150 -10.07 20.09 8.70
C ASP A 150 -9.74 19.06 9.78
N GLY A 151 -8.47 19.01 10.15
CA GLY A 151 -7.96 18.00 11.07
C GLY A 151 -6.44 18.11 11.26
N VAL A 152 -5.91 17.35 12.19
CA VAL A 152 -4.50 17.41 12.59
C VAL A 152 -3.67 16.40 11.81
N ALA A 153 -2.59 16.86 11.15
CA ALA A 153 -1.50 16.02 10.70
C ALA A 153 -0.23 16.35 11.48
N ILE A 154 0.38 15.33 12.04
CA ILE A 154 1.65 15.42 12.79
C ILE A 154 2.65 14.50 12.10
N ASN A 155 3.94 14.87 12.11
CA ASN A 155 5.00 13.99 11.62
C ASN A 155 4.84 12.58 12.22
N GLY A 156 5.06 11.55 11.39
CA GLY A 156 4.87 10.16 11.75
C GLY A 156 3.46 9.60 11.50
N VAL A 157 2.40 10.44 11.52
CA VAL A 157 1.04 10.06 11.07
C VAL A 157 0.98 9.97 9.54
N ILE A 158 1.91 10.62 8.87
CA ILE A 158 2.01 10.66 7.40
C ILE A 158 2.15 9.24 6.84
N GLY A 159 1.43 8.98 5.75
CA GLY A 159 1.26 7.66 5.17
C GLY A 159 0.10 6.86 5.77
N GLY A 160 -0.46 7.30 6.91
CA GLY A 160 -1.63 6.69 7.52
C GLY A 160 -2.86 6.77 6.60
N HIS A 161 -3.67 5.72 6.61
CA HIS A 161 -4.87 5.65 5.80
C HIS A 161 -5.97 6.57 6.34
N VAL A 162 -6.67 7.23 5.42
CA VAL A 162 -7.87 8.02 5.70
C VAL A 162 -9.09 7.18 5.41
N LEU A 163 -9.96 7.07 6.39
CA LEU A 163 -11.12 6.21 6.42
C LEU A 163 -12.40 7.00 6.28
N HIS A 164 -13.33 6.44 5.55
CA HIS A 164 -14.72 6.85 5.53
C HIS A 164 -15.61 5.71 6.02
N LEU A 165 -16.57 6.05 6.88
CA LEU A 165 -17.51 5.09 7.42
C LEU A 165 -18.89 5.32 6.77
N THR A 166 -19.37 4.29 6.07
CA THR A 166 -20.71 4.26 5.49
C THR A 166 -21.63 3.36 6.30
N GLU A 167 -22.92 3.62 6.26
CA GLU A 167 -23.92 2.77 6.93
C GLU A 167 -24.07 1.41 6.24
N THR A 168 -23.92 1.37 4.91
CA THR A 168 -24.19 0.19 4.07
C THR A 168 -22.95 -0.64 3.75
N GLU A 169 -21.84 0.02 3.41
CA GLU A 169 -20.62 -0.65 2.93
C GLU A 169 -19.55 -0.81 4.03
N GLY A 170 -19.81 -0.24 5.20
CA GLY A 170 -18.88 -0.25 6.31
C GLY A 170 -17.71 0.73 6.11
N VAL A 171 -16.49 0.34 6.51
CA VAL A 171 -15.31 1.20 6.42
C VAL A 171 -14.62 1.02 5.08
N GLN A 172 -14.28 2.15 4.44
CA GLN A 172 -13.49 2.20 3.20
C GLN A 172 -12.31 3.14 3.37
N ILE A 173 -11.20 2.87 2.67
CA ILE A 173 -10.05 3.74 2.60
C ILE A 173 -10.24 4.70 1.44
N ILE A 174 -10.26 6.01 1.72
CA ILE A 174 -10.41 7.06 0.71
C ILE A 174 -9.09 7.69 0.27
N GLY A 175 -8.03 7.46 1.04
CA GLY A 175 -6.71 8.05 0.75
C GLY A 175 -5.69 7.79 1.85
N SER A 176 -4.56 8.46 1.74
CA SER A 176 -3.50 8.47 2.74
C SER A 176 -3.10 9.89 3.12
N VAL A 177 -2.76 10.10 4.39
CA VAL A 177 -2.23 11.38 4.88
C VAL A 177 -0.89 11.63 4.20
N SER A 178 -0.79 12.75 3.47
CA SER A 178 0.44 13.12 2.75
C SER A 178 1.21 14.23 3.47
N GLN A 179 0.55 15.32 3.79
CA GLN A 179 1.23 16.47 4.37
C GLN A 179 0.24 17.38 5.13
N TYR A 180 0.79 18.24 5.96
CA TYR A 180 0.08 19.38 6.51
C TYR A 180 0.35 20.63 5.66
N ARG A 181 -0.56 21.60 5.72
CA ARG A 181 -0.29 22.93 5.13
C ARG A 181 0.54 23.75 6.10
N ALA A 182 1.56 24.42 5.55
CA ALA A 182 2.33 25.40 6.30
C ALA A 182 1.91 26.84 5.90
N ASN A 183 1.97 27.72 6.86
CA ASN A 183 1.86 29.16 6.61
C ASN A 183 3.06 29.59 5.75
N ARG A 184 2.82 30.12 4.57
CA ARG A 184 3.88 30.53 3.65
C ARG A 184 4.77 31.65 4.20
N ALA A 185 4.26 32.46 5.11
CA ALA A 185 5.01 33.59 5.69
C ALA A 185 5.91 33.15 6.84
N THR A 186 5.49 32.18 7.67
CA THR A 186 6.21 31.79 8.89
C THR A 186 6.83 30.38 8.79
N GLY A 187 6.44 29.59 7.80
CA GLY A 187 6.84 28.18 7.71
C GLY A 187 6.18 27.26 8.75
N GLU A 188 5.39 27.82 9.64
CA GLU A 188 4.70 27.04 10.68
C GLU A 188 3.55 26.22 10.10
N ALA A 189 3.33 25.02 10.67
CA ALA A 189 2.18 24.20 10.31
C ALA A 189 0.87 24.96 10.59
N LEU A 190 -0.02 25.03 9.60
CA LEU A 190 -1.36 25.57 9.83
C LEU A 190 -2.16 24.56 10.64
N PRO A 191 -2.55 24.87 11.86
CA PRO A 191 -3.37 24.00 12.65
C PRO A 191 -4.68 23.66 11.92
N GLY A 192 -5.06 22.41 11.93
CA GLY A 192 -6.35 22.00 11.42
C GLY A 192 -6.47 21.88 9.90
N LEU A 193 -5.38 21.85 9.13
CA LEU A 193 -5.46 21.69 7.69
C LEU A 193 -4.45 20.68 7.17
N LEU A 194 -4.93 19.47 6.88
CA LEU A 194 -4.13 18.40 6.28
C LEU A 194 -4.53 18.12 4.83
N ILE A 195 -3.60 17.53 4.09
CA ILE A 195 -3.84 17.00 2.75
C ILE A 195 -3.80 15.47 2.82
N ALA A 196 -4.85 14.85 2.31
CA ALA A 196 -4.89 13.41 2.06
C ALA A 196 -4.93 13.18 0.54
N GLN A 197 -3.99 12.41 0.03
CA GLN A 197 -4.02 11.94 -1.36
C GLN A 197 -5.06 10.84 -1.49
N ASP A 198 -5.80 10.83 -2.61
CA ASP A 198 -6.81 9.81 -2.83
C ASP A 198 -6.19 8.44 -3.18
N VAL A 199 -7.01 7.41 -3.28
CA VAL A 199 -6.59 6.03 -3.52
C VAL A 199 -6.21 5.71 -4.96
N SER A 200 -6.23 6.67 -5.88
CA SER A 200 -6.01 6.43 -7.33
C SER A 200 -4.70 5.70 -7.59
N HIS A 201 -3.59 6.15 -6.97
CA HIS A 201 -2.29 5.50 -7.16
C HIS A 201 -2.29 4.03 -6.66
N PHE A 202 -2.99 3.75 -5.56
CA PHE A 202 -3.06 2.40 -5.01
C PHE A 202 -3.83 1.45 -5.93
N HIS A 203 -4.89 1.94 -6.56
CA HIS A 203 -5.60 1.20 -7.62
C HIS A 203 -4.71 0.96 -8.85
N ASP A 204 -3.96 1.97 -9.28
CA ASP A 204 -3.05 1.85 -10.42
C ASP A 204 -1.98 0.77 -10.17
N VAL A 205 -1.36 0.78 -8.98
CA VAL A 205 -0.35 -0.23 -8.60
C VAL A 205 -0.98 -1.62 -8.48
N PHE A 206 -2.15 -1.74 -7.83
CA PHE A 206 -2.87 -3.01 -7.74
C PHE A 206 -3.16 -3.61 -9.12
N ASN A 207 -3.70 -2.81 -10.05
CA ASN A 207 -4.00 -3.25 -11.40
C ASN A 207 -2.73 -3.63 -12.17
N HIS A 208 -1.63 -2.90 -11.97
CA HIS A 208 -0.33 -3.22 -12.57
C HIS A 208 0.20 -4.58 -12.08
N VAL A 209 0.21 -4.80 -10.78
CA VAL A 209 0.65 -6.07 -10.16
C VAL A 209 -0.21 -7.24 -10.65
N ARG A 210 -1.54 -7.05 -10.70
CA ARG A 210 -2.46 -8.04 -11.23
C ARG A 210 -2.18 -8.39 -12.69
N SER A 211 -1.88 -7.41 -13.52
CA SER A 211 -1.51 -7.63 -14.94
C SER A 211 -0.23 -8.46 -15.07
N ILE A 212 0.76 -8.24 -14.21
CA ILE A 212 1.99 -9.04 -14.17
C ILE A 212 1.68 -10.48 -13.77
N ASP A 213 0.86 -10.70 -12.75
CA ASP A 213 0.46 -12.04 -12.31
C ASP A 213 -0.27 -12.82 -13.43
N GLU A 214 -1.19 -12.16 -14.12
CA GLU A 214 -1.92 -12.74 -15.26
C GLU A 214 -0.97 -13.10 -16.42
N ALA A 215 0.01 -12.26 -16.73
CA ALA A 215 1.01 -12.54 -17.75
C ALA A 215 1.90 -13.72 -17.36
N ASN A 216 2.36 -13.77 -16.11
CA ASN A 216 3.16 -14.88 -15.59
C ASN A 216 2.39 -16.20 -15.58
N LYS A 217 1.10 -16.17 -15.23
CA LYS A 217 0.22 -17.35 -15.30
C LYS A 217 0.12 -17.90 -16.73
N LYS A 218 -0.17 -17.03 -17.70
CA LYS A 218 -0.24 -17.42 -19.12
C LYS A 218 1.08 -18.00 -19.63
N LYS A 219 2.21 -17.42 -19.25
CA LYS A 219 3.54 -17.93 -19.61
C LYS A 219 3.74 -19.36 -19.09
N ARG A 220 3.44 -19.61 -17.81
CA ARG A 220 3.54 -20.96 -17.21
C ARG A 220 2.64 -21.97 -17.91
N GLU A 221 1.39 -21.61 -18.20
CA GLU A 221 0.45 -22.47 -18.93
C GLU A 221 0.98 -22.86 -20.32
N LEU A 222 1.61 -21.92 -21.04
CA LEU A 222 2.24 -22.19 -22.35
C LEU A 222 3.45 -23.10 -22.22
N GLU A 223 4.35 -22.86 -21.25
CA GLU A 223 5.51 -23.72 -20.99
C GLU A 223 5.09 -25.15 -20.64
N ASP A 224 4.06 -25.31 -19.81
CA ASP A 224 3.54 -26.62 -19.43
C ASP A 224 2.87 -27.35 -20.62
N ALA A 225 2.17 -26.62 -21.49
CA ALA A 225 1.59 -27.18 -22.71
C ALA A 225 2.70 -27.65 -23.68
N GLN A 226 3.76 -26.85 -23.86
CA GLN A 226 4.91 -27.23 -24.69
C GLN A 226 5.61 -28.49 -24.18
N LYS A 227 5.90 -28.57 -22.86
CA LYS A 227 6.52 -29.75 -22.25
C LYS A 227 5.68 -31.00 -22.44
N LYS A 228 4.34 -30.90 -22.34
CA LYS A 228 3.44 -32.04 -22.60
C LYS A 228 3.47 -32.50 -24.04
N THR A 229 3.57 -31.56 -25.00
CA THR A 229 3.65 -31.87 -26.42
C THR A 229 4.98 -32.54 -26.76
N GLU A 230 6.09 -32.08 -26.22
CA GLU A 230 7.42 -32.69 -26.41
C GLU A 230 7.50 -34.10 -25.78
N ALA A 231 6.90 -34.31 -24.64
CA ALA A 231 6.87 -35.62 -23.96
C ALA A 231 5.99 -36.66 -24.72
N CYS A 232 5.07 -36.21 -25.58
CA CYS A 232 4.23 -37.07 -26.39
C CYS A 232 4.80 -37.40 -27.77
N GLN A 233 5.97 -36.87 -28.16
CA GLN A 233 6.61 -37.23 -29.44
C GLN A 233 7.26 -38.61 -29.31
N PRO A 234 6.93 -39.61 -30.16
CA PRO A 234 7.56 -40.91 -30.11
C PRO A 234 9.04 -40.78 -30.52
N VAL A 235 9.90 -41.38 -29.74
CA VAL A 235 11.33 -41.52 -30.03
C VAL A 235 11.43 -42.35 -31.34
N VAL A 236 11.73 -41.68 -32.45
CA VAL A 236 12.06 -42.37 -33.72
C VAL A 236 13.45 -43.00 -33.49
N GLN A 237 13.45 -44.29 -33.17
CA GLN A 237 14.68 -45.09 -33.18
C GLN A 237 15.14 -45.24 -34.63
N HIS A 238 16.19 -44.55 -35.00
CA HIS A 238 16.96 -44.86 -36.20
C HIS A 238 17.69 -46.19 -35.97
N ASN A 239 17.08 -47.28 -36.41
CA ASN A 239 17.80 -48.52 -36.64
C ASN A 239 18.77 -48.30 -37.81
N ALA A 240 20.05 -48.11 -37.50
CA ALA A 240 21.11 -48.23 -38.48
C ALA A 240 21.26 -49.71 -38.81
N GLU A 241 20.69 -50.15 -39.92
CA GLU A 241 21.04 -51.44 -40.54
C GLU A 241 22.49 -51.40 -41.01
N SER A 242 23.37 -52.09 -40.28
CA SER A 242 24.70 -52.42 -40.74
C SER A 242 24.57 -53.58 -41.75
N SER A 243 24.56 -53.31 -43.05
CA SER A 243 24.81 -54.29 -44.10
C SER A 243 26.31 -54.51 -44.26
N VAL A 244 26.78 -55.64 -43.76
CA VAL A 244 28.04 -56.23 -44.15
C VAL A 244 27.84 -57.01 -45.41
N GLY A 245 28.59 -56.72 -46.46
CA GLY A 245 28.75 -57.46 -47.69
C GLY A 245 30.08 -57.18 -48.30
#